data_9dc626a0be3f5c5f0f95abbc17ce0921
#
_entry.id   9dc626a0be3f5c5f0f95abbc17ce0921
#
_cell.length_a   1.000
_cell.length_b   1.000
_cell.length_c   1.000
_cell.angle_alpha   90.00
_cell.angle_beta   90.00
_cell.angle_gamma   90.00
#
_symmetry.space_group_name_H-M   'P 1'
#
loop_
_entity.id
_entity.type
_entity.pdbx_description
1 polymer ?
#
loop_
_entity_poly.entity_id
_entity_poly.type
_entity_poly.pdbx_seq_one_letter_code
_entity_poly.pdbx_strand_id
1 'polypeptide(L)'
;MCWNYGRKLNSKTNFAAILIFGMKIITTQQFAEATKINKLKLPGLASLLMEIMKINEINDTFEKAADFEGVEFVDEILRLIGIKVEISESDLKNIPADGAFIALANHPYGGIEGLLLIKILCTIRPDAKVMANFLLKKIPNLSDFFVAVNPFENIDHSSSISGIKSTLTLLNQGTPIGIFPAGEVSTFKIGQQQVTDKLWHPVVGKLISKSKTPVLPIYFHGNNGLLFNIISLIHPTLRTAKLPSELFNKKGHTIKVRIGKAIAFDDIPDNDNASKLLAFLRAKTYAIGAGLENEKKIFSRANLFKINKKIENIILAVDTKLLAKEISELEDGYKVWTEKNYEVYITPAALIPHTLREIGRLRELTFREVGEGTNKSIDLDGYDIYYNHLFIWDTETKMIVGAYRIGKGDEIFYSYGKKGFYTGELFKIKSQFGEVLSKSLELGRSWIRKEYQQKPLPLFLLWKGILKYLIDNPQYRYLIGPVSISNSFSKFSKSLMVNFIYRHHFDYEMAQMVKPRKQFKVDFSKIDADILTASSSSLKNLDSLISEIESGHIKVPVLLRQYIALNAKIICFNIDPKFSDSLDGFLVLNLKNIPQDMLEKLGKNF
;
A
#
# COMPACT_ATOMS: atom_id res chain seq x y z
N MET A 1 -25.92 4.80 36.99
CA MET A 1 -25.89 4.08 38.29
C MET A 1 -24.55 3.40 38.41
N CYS A 2 -23.70 3.98 39.25
CA CYS A 2 -22.38 3.45 39.55
C CYS A 2 -22.48 2.22 40.44
N TRP A 3 -21.79 1.16 40.11
CA TRP A 3 -21.54 0.05 41.02
C TRP A 3 -20.05 -0.02 41.32
N ASN A 4 -19.72 0.48 42.52
CA ASN A 4 -18.47 0.25 43.24
C ASN A 4 -18.42 -1.20 43.72
N TYR A 5 -17.41 -1.96 43.31
CA TYR A 5 -16.96 -3.15 44.03
C TYR A 5 -15.56 -2.90 44.57
N GLY A 6 -15.52 -2.25 45.75
CA GLY A 6 -14.35 -2.24 46.59
C GLY A 6 -14.17 -3.59 47.32
N ARG A 7 -13.19 -4.38 46.91
CA ARG A 7 -12.63 -5.43 47.76
C ARG A 7 -11.43 -4.84 48.50
N LYS A 8 -11.61 -4.56 49.79
CA LYS A 8 -10.50 -4.33 50.73
C LYS A 8 -9.68 -5.62 50.82
N LEU A 9 -8.52 -5.66 50.14
CA LEU A 9 -7.45 -6.59 50.43
C LEU A 9 -6.66 -6.08 51.63
N ASN A 10 -6.46 -6.94 52.63
CA ASN A 10 -5.67 -6.69 53.81
C ASN A 10 -4.23 -6.29 53.45
N SER A 11 -3.94 -4.98 53.48
CA SER A 11 -2.75 -4.34 52.97
C SER A 11 -1.60 -4.23 53.94
N LYS A 12 -1.51 -5.03 55.00
CA LYS A 12 -0.46 -4.82 56.02
C LYS A 12 0.61 -5.91 56.14
N THR A 13 0.51 -7.02 55.43
CA THR A 13 1.51 -8.11 55.58
C THR A 13 2.32 -8.44 54.30
N ASN A 14 1.94 -7.94 53.14
CA ASN A 14 2.69 -8.21 51.91
C ASN A 14 3.51 -7.00 51.37
N PHE A 15 3.20 -5.79 51.82
CA PHE A 15 3.92 -4.57 51.38
C PHE A 15 5.36 -4.47 51.89
N ALA A 16 5.64 -5.02 53.08
CA ALA A 16 7.00 -4.98 53.67
C ALA A 16 7.96 -6.05 53.04
N ALA A 17 7.44 -7.10 52.46
CA ALA A 17 8.25 -8.13 51.78
C ALA A 17 8.57 -7.78 50.31
N ILE A 18 7.78 -6.92 49.69
CA ILE A 18 7.98 -6.43 48.29
C ILE A 18 9.00 -5.28 48.25
N LEU A 19 9.15 -4.52 49.32
CA LEU A 19 10.07 -3.38 49.41
C LEU A 19 11.55 -3.74 49.71
N ILE A 20 11.90 -5.01 49.94
CA ILE A 20 13.27 -5.43 50.30
C ILE A 20 13.99 -6.22 49.20
N PHE A 21 13.30 -6.71 48.18
CA PHE A 21 13.94 -7.34 47.03
C PHE A 21 13.44 -6.66 45.74
N GLY A 22 14.27 -5.80 45.16
CA GLY A 22 14.08 -5.29 43.81
C GLY A 22 13.75 -6.47 42.86
N MET A 23 12.56 -6.46 42.28
CA MET A 23 12.00 -7.58 41.52
C MET A 23 12.70 -7.66 40.19
N LYS A 24 13.86 -8.35 40.15
CA LYS A 24 14.52 -8.68 38.87
C LYS A 24 13.67 -9.69 38.15
N ILE A 25 13.12 -9.33 37.00
CA ILE A 25 12.34 -10.23 36.14
C ILE A 25 13.17 -11.43 35.69
N ILE A 26 14.48 -11.21 35.45
CA ILE A 26 15.43 -12.25 35.09
C ILE A 26 16.61 -12.18 36.07
N THR A 27 16.71 -13.17 36.93
CA THR A 27 17.88 -13.31 37.83
C THR A 27 19.07 -13.96 37.09
N THR A 28 20.28 -13.75 37.60
CA THR A 28 21.49 -14.35 37.03
C THR A 28 21.41 -15.87 37.01
N GLN A 29 20.80 -16.50 37.99
CA GLN A 29 20.58 -17.94 38.05
C GLN A 29 19.60 -18.39 36.96
N GLN A 30 18.45 -17.75 36.84
CA GLN A 30 17.46 -18.06 35.79
C GLN A 30 18.03 -17.87 34.38
N PHE A 31 18.84 -16.82 34.20
CA PHE A 31 19.54 -16.57 32.95
C PHE A 31 20.57 -17.69 32.65
N ALA A 32 21.35 -18.09 33.63
CA ALA A 32 22.34 -19.15 33.48
C ALA A 32 21.69 -20.51 33.16
N GLU A 33 20.56 -20.84 33.78
CA GLU A 33 19.77 -22.05 33.52
C GLU A 33 19.16 -22.01 32.11
N ALA A 34 18.50 -20.93 31.72
CA ALA A 34 17.88 -20.78 30.41
C ALA A 34 18.88 -20.83 29.24
N THR A 35 20.08 -20.30 29.44
CA THR A 35 21.15 -20.29 28.45
C THR A 35 22.06 -21.52 28.53
N LYS A 36 21.87 -22.40 29.52
CA LYS A 36 22.71 -23.57 29.82
C LYS A 36 24.18 -23.23 30.08
N ILE A 37 24.50 -21.97 30.38
CA ILE A 37 25.86 -21.49 30.68
C ILE A 37 26.37 -22.07 32.01
N ASN A 38 25.45 -22.40 32.92
CA ASN A 38 25.77 -23.12 34.17
C ASN A 38 26.58 -24.41 33.92
N LYS A 39 26.42 -25.04 32.76
CA LYS A 39 27.21 -26.26 32.38
C LYS A 39 28.68 -25.98 32.09
N LEU A 40 29.03 -24.72 31.76
CA LEU A 40 30.43 -24.35 31.43
C LEU A 40 31.28 -24.09 32.66
N LYS A 41 30.69 -24.08 33.89
CA LYS A 41 31.39 -23.89 35.19
C LYS A 41 32.35 -22.69 35.24
N LEU A 42 32.04 -21.60 34.47
CA LEU A 42 32.82 -20.37 34.45
C LEU A 42 32.14 -19.33 35.36
N PRO A 43 32.71 -19.03 36.54
CA PRO A 43 32.14 -18.06 37.46
C PRO A 43 32.15 -16.66 36.81
N GLY A 44 31.03 -15.91 36.96
CA GLY A 44 30.89 -14.56 36.42
C GLY A 44 30.50 -14.48 34.96
N LEU A 45 30.54 -15.56 34.16
CA LEU A 45 30.19 -15.52 32.73
C LEU A 45 28.73 -15.14 32.50
N ALA A 46 27.83 -15.61 33.35
CA ALA A 46 26.41 -15.26 33.26
C ALA A 46 26.19 -13.76 33.50
N SER A 47 26.84 -13.18 34.51
CA SER A 47 26.73 -11.73 34.79
C SER A 47 27.31 -10.89 33.67
N LEU A 48 28.47 -11.25 33.13
CA LEU A 48 29.07 -10.54 31.98
C LEU A 48 28.17 -10.60 30.73
N LEU A 49 27.57 -11.74 30.47
CA LEU A 49 26.66 -11.88 29.33
C LEU A 49 25.35 -11.13 29.54
N MET A 50 24.82 -11.07 30.76
CA MET A 50 23.67 -10.24 31.10
C MET A 50 23.93 -8.76 30.86
N GLU A 51 25.14 -8.29 31.14
CA GLU A 51 25.57 -6.90 30.88
C GLU A 51 25.66 -6.63 29.36
N ILE A 52 26.39 -7.49 28.61
CA ILE A 52 26.52 -7.38 27.14
C ILE A 52 25.14 -7.43 26.46
N MET A 53 24.22 -8.24 26.99
CA MET A 53 22.87 -8.42 26.47
C MET A 53 21.87 -7.41 27.03
N LYS A 54 22.32 -6.46 27.84
CA LYS A 54 21.49 -5.41 28.44
C LYS A 54 20.31 -5.93 29.29
N ILE A 55 20.45 -7.11 29.88
CA ILE A 55 19.41 -7.69 30.74
C ILE A 55 19.18 -6.86 31.98
N ASN A 56 20.23 -6.25 32.52
CA ASN A 56 20.14 -5.35 33.67
C ASN A 56 19.33 -4.09 33.32
N GLU A 57 19.53 -3.50 32.13
CA GLU A 57 18.73 -2.36 31.66
C GLU A 57 17.24 -2.72 31.51
N ILE A 58 16.92 -3.98 31.14
CA ILE A 58 15.54 -4.47 31.11
C ILE A 58 14.98 -4.51 32.54
N ASN A 59 15.67 -5.15 33.46
CA ASN A 59 15.22 -5.26 34.85
C ASN A 59 14.96 -3.86 35.45
N ASP A 60 15.89 -2.92 35.27
CA ASP A 60 15.76 -1.54 35.72
C ASP A 60 14.56 -0.79 35.09
N THR A 61 14.30 -1.05 33.79
CA THR A 61 13.18 -0.43 33.06
C THR A 61 11.85 -0.95 33.59
N PHE A 62 11.77 -2.26 33.80
CA PHE A 62 10.55 -2.90 34.33
C PHE A 62 10.31 -2.56 35.81
N GLU A 63 11.37 -2.42 36.61
CA GLU A 63 11.28 -1.97 37.99
C GLU A 63 10.73 -0.53 38.09
N LYS A 64 11.17 0.36 37.21
CA LYS A 64 10.65 1.74 37.13
C LYS A 64 9.18 1.81 36.69
N ALA A 65 8.69 0.82 35.98
CA ALA A 65 7.31 0.73 35.56
C ALA A 65 6.44 -0.15 36.47
N ALA A 66 7.00 -0.71 37.55
CA ALA A 66 6.34 -1.70 38.41
C ALA A 66 5.02 -1.25 39.07
N ASP A 67 4.86 0.07 39.26
CA ASP A 67 3.65 0.66 39.87
C ASP A 67 2.47 0.75 38.90
N PHE A 68 2.68 0.48 37.59
CA PHE A 68 1.66 0.51 36.57
C PHE A 68 1.17 -0.90 36.24
N GLU A 69 -0.04 -1.04 35.73
CA GLU A 69 -0.63 -2.32 35.33
C GLU A 69 -1.20 -2.26 33.90
N GLY A 70 -1.23 -3.40 33.21
CA GLY A 70 -1.87 -3.55 31.91
C GLY A 70 -1.32 -2.61 30.85
N VAL A 71 -2.20 -1.87 30.19
CA VAL A 71 -1.84 -0.95 29.09
C VAL A 71 -0.97 0.21 29.61
N GLU A 72 -1.24 0.71 30.82
CA GLU A 72 -0.45 1.79 31.43
C GLU A 72 1.00 1.34 31.68
N PHE A 73 1.19 0.10 32.11
CA PHE A 73 2.53 -0.49 32.21
C PHE A 73 3.25 -0.54 30.86
N VAL A 74 2.55 -0.92 29.80
CA VAL A 74 3.10 -0.92 28.43
C VAL A 74 3.49 0.50 28.01
N ASP A 75 2.64 1.47 28.28
CA ASP A 75 2.89 2.87 27.94
C ASP A 75 4.12 3.43 28.65
N GLU A 76 4.28 3.12 29.93
CA GLU A 76 5.45 3.54 30.71
C GLU A 76 6.73 2.86 30.20
N ILE A 77 6.72 1.57 29.88
CA ILE A 77 7.85 0.88 29.25
C ILE A 77 8.25 1.55 27.93
N LEU A 78 7.29 1.82 27.05
CA LEU A 78 7.55 2.47 25.75
C LEU A 78 8.12 3.89 25.94
N ARG A 79 7.61 4.63 26.93
CA ARG A 79 8.09 5.96 27.30
C ARG A 79 9.54 5.93 27.81
N LEU A 80 9.86 5.01 28.72
CA LEU A 80 11.20 4.84 29.29
C LEU A 80 12.24 4.45 28.23
N ILE A 81 11.85 3.63 27.27
CA ILE A 81 12.70 3.24 26.14
C ILE A 81 12.74 4.34 25.06
N GLY A 82 11.76 5.26 25.05
CA GLY A 82 11.65 6.33 24.05
C GLY A 82 11.15 5.85 22.70
N ILE A 83 10.32 4.79 22.64
CA ILE A 83 9.72 4.27 21.41
C ILE A 83 8.41 5.00 21.15
N LYS A 84 8.26 5.52 19.93
CA LYS A 84 7.00 6.09 19.41
C LYS A 84 6.32 5.08 18.49
N VAL A 85 4.99 5.11 18.46
CA VAL A 85 4.17 4.27 17.59
C VAL A 85 3.36 5.17 16.67
N GLU A 86 3.35 4.85 15.39
CA GLU A 86 2.60 5.58 14.38
C GLU A 86 1.62 4.63 13.70
N ILE A 87 0.32 4.93 13.85
CA ILE A 87 -0.80 4.19 13.28
C ILE A 87 -1.79 5.23 12.75
N SER A 88 -2.33 5.03 11.55
CA SER A 88 -3.36 5.92 11.03
C SER A 88 -4.70 5.71 11.76
N GLU A 89 -5.48 6.79 11.91
CA GLU A 89 -6.84 6.67 12.47
C GLU A 89 -7.74 5.75 11.64
N SER A 90 -7.53 5.69 10.32
CA SER A 90 -8.24 4.78 9.43
C SER A 90 -7.92 3.32 9.71
N ASP A 91 -6.65 3.01 10.04
CA ASP A 91 -6.23 1.65 10.40
C ASP A 91 -6.80 1.24 11.76
N LEU A 92 -6.82 2.13 12.75
CA LEU A 92 -7.43 1.85 14.06
C LEU A 92 -8.93 1.49 13.95
N LYS A 93 -9.65 2.14 13.04
CA LYS A 93 -11.08 1.85 12.77
C LYS A 93 -11.33 0.45 12.17
N ASN A 94 -10.29 -0.24 11.70
CA ASN A 94 -10.40 -1.60 11.20
C ASN A 94 -10.46 -2.65 12.32
N ILE A 95 -10.17 -2.28 13.58
CA ILE A 95 -10.28 -3.18 14.72
C ILE A 95 -11.77 -3.35 15.05
N PRO A 96 -12.33 -4.59 15.00
CA PRO A 96 -13.72 -4.81 15.34
C PRO A 96 -14.02 -4.44 16.80
N ALA A 97 -15.05 -3.62 17.02
CA ALA A 97 -15.47 -3.22 18.36
C ALA A 97 -16.13 -4.36 19.14
N ASP A 98 -16.76 -5.30 18.43
CA ASP A 98 -17.52 -6.39 19.00
C ASP A 98 -17.12 -7.75 18.43
N GLY A 99 -17.46 -8.82 19.15
CA GLY A 99 -17.22 -10.19 18.74
C GLY A 99 -15.76 -10.64 18.84
N ALA A 100 -15.52 -11.92 18.62
CA ALA A 100 -14.18 -12.48 18.58
C ALA A 100 -13.54 -12.22 17.22
N PHE A 101 -12.22 -12.00 17.22
CA PHE A 101 -11.38 -12.03 16.04
C PHE A 101 -9.97 -12.51 16.39
N ILE A 102 -9.25 -13.00 15.39
CA ILE A 102 -7.83 -13.36 15.54
C ILE A 102 -6.98 -12.30 14.85
N ALA A 103 -6.20 -11.53 15.62
CA ALA A 103 -5.21 -10.61 15.07
C ALA A 103 -3.92 -11.36 14.73
N LEU A 104 -3.57 -11.44 13.44
CA LEU A 104 -2.33 -12.06 12.97
C LEU A 104 -1.29 -11.01 12.64
N ALA A 105 -0.12 -11.10 13.27
CA ALA A 105 0.95 -10.13 13.09
C ALA A 105 2.26 -10.80 12.65
N ASN A 106 3.06 -10.07 11.83
CA ASN A 106 4.47 -10.42 11.62
C ASN A 106 5.28 -10.12 12.88
N HIS A 107 6.48 -10.74 13.01
CA HIS A 107 7.27 -10.72 14.25
C HIS A 107 8.69 -10.14 14.04
N PRO A 108 8.85 -8.85 13.66
CA PRO A 108 10.15 -8.32 13.25
C PRO A 108 11.15 -8.05 14.36
N TYR A 109 10.72 -7.84 15.61
CA TYR A 109 11.57 -7.36 16.70
C TYR A 109 11.75 -8.37 17.84
N GLY A 110 10.71 -9.12 18.19
CA GLY A 110 10.75 -10.18 19.20
C GLY A 110 10.06 -9.88 20.53
N GLY A 111 10.10 -8.68 21.03
CA GLY A 111 9.49 -8.33 22.33
C GLY A 111 8.59 -7.11 22.26
N ILE A 112 9.03 -6.07 21.57
CA ILE A 112 8.35 -4.78 21.47
C ILE A 112 6.96 -4.94 20.86
N GLU A 113 6.84 -5.67 19.76
CA GLU A 113 5.57 -5.82 19.06
C GLU A 113 4.54 -6.64 19.87
N GLY A 114 5.00 -7.49 20.80
CA GLY A 114 4.10 -8.13 21.76
C GLY A 114 3.42 -7.13 22.69
N LEU A 115 4.20 -6.19 23.22
CA LEU A 115 3.68 -5.08 24.03
C LEU A 115 2.78 -4.16 23.20
N LEU A 116 3.23 -3.81 21.97
CA LEU A 116 2.47 -2.97 21.06
C LEU A 116 1.15 -3.62 20.67
N LEU A 117 1.12 -4.93 20.44
CA LEU A 117 -0.10 -5.63 20.07
C LEU A 117 -1.14 -5.60 21.21
N ILE A 118 -0.70 -5.77 22.47
CA ILE A 118 -1.57 -5.57 23.64
C ILE A 118 -2.13 -4.14 23.63
N LYS A 119 -1.26 -3.13 23.59
CA LYS A 119 -1.68 -1.72 23.59
C LYS A 119 -2.68 -1.41 22.49
N ILE A 120 -2.37 -1.80 21.25
CA ILE A 120 -3.20 -1.52 20.06
C ILE A 120 -4.58 -2.17 20.18
N LEU A 121 -4.62 -3.46 20.52
CA LEU A 121 -5.90 -4.17 20.62
C LEU A 121 -6.74 -3.65 21.80
N CYS A 122 -6.11 -3.45 22.96
CA CYS A 122 -6.81 -3.00 24.16
C CYS A 122 -7.31 -1.54 24.10
N THR A 123 -6.81 -0.73 23.15
CA THR A 123 -7.37 0.61 22.89
C THR A 123 -8.85 0.55 22.47
N ILE A 124 -9.25 -0.50 21.77
CA ILE A 124 -10.64 -0.71 21.29
C ILE A 124 -11.32 -1.84 22.05
N ARG A 125 -10.57 -2.92 22.38
CA ARG A 125 -11.04 -4.15 23.03
C ARG A 125 -10.23 -4.44 24.28
N PRO A 126 -10.61 -3.87 25.44
CA PRO A 126 -9.89 -4.07 26.71
C PRO A 126 -9.78 -5.53 27.16
N ASP A 127 -10.67 -6.39 26.66
CA ASP A 127 -10.71 -7.84 26.90
C ASP A 127 -9.72 -8.63 26.01
N ALA A 128 -9.06 -7.99 25.06
CA ALA A 128 -8.16 -8.67 24.13
C ALA A 128 -6.97 -9.31 24.85
N LYS A 129 -6.56 -10.48 24.35
CA LYS A 129 -5.39 -11.22 24.85
C LYS A 129 -4.42 -11.53 23.73
N VAL A 130 -3.15 -11.80 24.08
CA VAL A 130 -2.10 -12.15 23.11
C VAL A 130 -1.55 -13.53 23.47
N MET A 131 -1.45 -14.39 22.47
CA MET A 131 -0.81 -15.70 22.60
C MET A 131 0.71 -15.51 22.69
N ALA A 132 1.32 -15.93 23.78
CA ALA A 132 2.72 -15.71 24.05
C ALA A 132 3.39 -16.90 24.74
N ASN A 133 4.73 -16.90 24.74
CA ASN A 133 5.50 -17.87 25.51
C ASN A 133 5.16 -17.77 26.99
N PHE A 134 5.10 -18.91 27.68
CA PHE A 134 4.80 -19.01 29.11
C PHE A 134 5.70 -18.13 29.99
N LEU A 135 6.93 -17.80 29.55
CA LEU A 135 7.84 -16.89 30.27
C LEU A 135 7.28 -15.47 30.37
N LEU A 136 6.58 -14.98 29.37
CA LEU A 136 5.97 -13.65 29.39
C LEU A 136 4.79 -13.56 30.36
N LYS A 137 4.10 -14.69 30.61
CA LYS A 137 3.04 -14.77 31.63
C LYS A 137 3.56 -14.58 33.06
N LYS A 138 4.90 -14.69 33.26
CA LYS A 138 5.54 -14.42 34.57
C LYS A 138 5.70 -12.93 34.89
N ILE A 139 5.42 -12.04 33.93
CA ILE A 139 5.38 -10.59 34.19
C ILE A 139 4.05 -10.29 34.86
N PRO A 140 4.03 -9.96 36.18
CA PRO A 140 2.79 -9.84 36.93
C PRO A 140 1.84 -8.80 36.35
N ASN A 141 2.38 -7.64 35.97
CA ASN A 141 1.65 -6.49 35.42
C ASN A 141 0.94 -6.77 34.09
N LEU A 142 1.31 -7.86 33.38
CA LEU A 142 0.75 -8.25 32.08
C LEU A 142 0.19 -9.66 32.05
N SER A 143 0.21 -10.39 33.16
CA SER A 143 -0.18 -11.81 33.22
C SER A 143 -1.57 -12.09 32.62
N ASP A 144 -2.52 -11.17 32.85
CA ASP A 144 -3.91 -11.31 32.41
C ASP A 144 -4.11 -11.10 30.91
N PHE A 145 -3.15 -10.44 30.25
CA PHE A 145 -3.19 -10.19 28.81
C PHE A 145 -2.60 -11.34 27.98
N PHE A 146 -1.96 -12.34 28.62
CA PHE A 146 -1.32 -13.43 27.92
C PHE A 146 -2.05 -14.77 28.03
N VAL A 147 -2.22 -15.42 26.87
CA VAL A 147 -2.53 -16.85 26.79
C VAL A 147 -1.23 -17.61 26.59
N ALA A 148 -0.82 -18.37 27.60
CA ALA A 148 0.46 -19.07 27.57
C ALA A 148 0.44 -20.26 26.60
N VAL A 149 1.43 -20.31 25.71
CA VAL A 149 1.72 -21.43 24.80
C VAL A 149 3.20 -21.75 24.86
N ASN A 150 3.58 -22.98 24.54
CA ASN A 150 4.98 -23.35 24.41
C ASN A 150 5.36 -23.50 22.93
N PRO A 151 6.01 -22.52 22.30
CA PRO A 151 6.35 -22.59 20.89
C PRO A 151 7.53 -23.53 20.56
N PHE A 152 8.22 -24.04 21.58
CA PHE A 152 9.44 -24.87 21.42
C PHE A 152 9.21 -26.36 21.63
N GLU A 153 8.01 -26.78 22.04
CA GLU A 153 7.67 -28.19 22.22
C GLU A 153 6.97 -28.75 20.98
N ASN A 154 7.26 -30.02 20.68
CA ASN A 154 6.45 -30.76 19.71
C ASN A 154 4.99 -30.75 20.14
N ILE A 155 4.07 -30.70 19.18
CA ILE A 155 2.62 -30.51 19.34
C ILE A 155 1.99 -31.55 20.30
N ASP A 156 2.68 -32.62 20.57
CA ASP A 156 2.21 -33.75 21.40
C ASP A 156 2.34 -33.54 22.91
N HIS A 157 2.91 -32.41 23.37
CA HIS A 157 3.01 -32.13 24.80
C HIS A 157 1.74 -31.45 25.35
N SER A 158 1.29 -31.87 26.52
CA SER A 158 0.06 -31.45 27.19
C SER A 158 -0.10 -29.94 27.39
N SER A 159 1.01 -29.21 27.52
CA SER A 159 1.01 -27.73 27.70
C SER A 159 0.57 -26.97 26.45
N SER A 160 1.02 -27.40 25.27
CA SER A 160 0.64 -26.75 23.98
C SER A 160 -0.82 -27.01 23.64
N ILE A 161 -1.33 -28.23 23.92
CA ILE A 161 -2.75 -28.58 23.73
C ILE A 161 -3.64 -27.77 24.66
N SER A 162 -3.23 -27.54 25.89
CA SER A 162 -3.97 -26.74 26.88
C SER A 162 -4.10 -25.28 26.42
N GLY A 163 -3.00 -24.65 25.92
CA GLY A 163 -3.03 -23.29 25.42
C GLY A 163 -3.97 -23.11 24.22
N ILE A 164 -3.98 -24.05 23.27
CA ILE A 164 -4.89 -24.03 22.11
C ILE A 164 -6.35 -24.18 22.54
N LYS A 165 -6.65 -25.10 23.48
CA LYS A 165 -7.99 -25.26 24.02
C LYS A 165 -8.49 -24.01 24.73
N SER A 166 -7.63 -23.38 25.56
CA SER A 166 -7.95 -22.12 26.24
C SER A 166 -8.22 -20.99 25.21
N THR A 167 -7.42 -20.92 24.15
CA THR A 167 -7.64 -19.94 23.06
C THR A 167 -8.99 -20.16 22.38
N LEU A 168 -9.36 -21.39 22.05
CA LEU A 168 -10.67 -21.69 21.45
C LEU A 168 -11.82 -21.32 22.38
N THR A 169 -11.69 -21.59 23.69
CA THR A 169 -12.70 -21.21 24.68
C THR A 169 -12.89 -19.70 24.73
N LEU A 170 -11.80 -18.93 24.76
CA LEU A 170 -11.83 -17.46 24.77
C LEU A 170 -12.46 -16.90 23.50
N LEU A 171 -12.09 -17.42 22.32
CA LEU A 171 -12.70 -17.02 21.04
C LEU A 171 -14.21 -17.29 21.03
N ASN A 172 -14.66 -18.45 21.53
CA ASN A 172 -16.08 -18.78 21.65
C ASN A 172 -16.83 -17.86 22.64
N GLN A 173 -16.12 -17.25 23.58
CA GLN A 173 -16.65 -16.24 24.51
C GLN A 173 -16.63 -14.81 23.95
N GLY A 174 -16.18 -14.61 22.72
CA GLY A 174 -16.12 -13.30 22.08
C GLY A 174 -14.81 -12.53 22.32
N THR A 175 -13.81 -13.13 22.99
CA THR A 175 -12.53 -12.49 23.32
C THR A 175 -11.60 -12.47 22.10
N PRO A 176 -11.07 -11.32 21.68
CA PRO A 176 -10.07 -11.25 20.61
C PRO A 176 -8.71 -11.79 21.03
N ILE A 177 -8.02 -12.47 20.10
CA ILE A 177 -6.70 -13.07 20.38
C ILE A 177 -5.67 -12.59 19.37
N GLY A 178 -4.60 -11.95 19.84
CA GLY A 178 -3.41 -11.61 19.04
C GLY A 178 -2.46 -12.81 18.95
N ILE A 179 -1.94 -13.08 17.74
CA ILE A 179 -1.05 -14.21 17.48
C ILE A 179 0.09 -13.77 16.55
N PHE A 180 1.31 -14.22 16.87
CA PHE A 180 2.47 -14.18 15.98
C PHE A 180 2.66 -15.57 15.36
N PRO A 181 2.12 -15.83 14.16
CA PRO A 181 1.97 -17.21 13.65
C PRO A 181 3.30 -17.88 13.29
N ALA A 182 4.37 -17.13 13.13
CA ALA A 182 5.71 -17.64 12.88
C ALA A 182 6.31 -18.35 14.13
N GLY A 183 5.81 -18.02 15.34
CA GLY A 183 6.33 -18.54 16.61
C GLY A 183 7.75 -18.10 16.96
N GLU A 184 8.43 -17.41 16.06
CA GLU A 184 9.78 -16.88 16.22
C GLU A 184 9.98 -15.57 15.44
N VAL A 185 11.00 -14.84 15.84
CA VAL A 185 11.33 -13.53 15.25
C VAL A 185 11.77 -13.66 13.80
N SER A 186 11.39 -12.69 12.97
CA SER A 186 11.80 -12.58 11.57
C SER A 186 13.31 -12.59 11.43
N THR A 187 13.83 -13.28 10.42
CA THR A 187 15.25 -13.44 10.16
C THR A 187 15.59 -13.12 8.71
N PHE A 188 16.87 -12.77 8.48
CA PHE A 188 17.35 -12.52 7.12
C PHE A 188 17.38 -13.82 6.31
N LYS A 189 16.76 -13.81 5.14
CA LYS A 189 16.74 -14.92 4.18
C LYS A 189 17.65 -14.60 3.01
N ILE A 190 18.77 -15.34 2.89
CA ILE A 190 19.79 -15.11 1.86
C ILE A 190 19.20 -15.17 0.46
N GLY A 191 18.37 -16.17 0.15
CA GLY A 191 17.75 -16.34 -1.18
C GLY A 191 16.77 -15.21 -1.59
N GLN A 192 16.19 -14.51 -0.62
CA GLN A 192 15.26 -13.41 -0.83
C GLN A 192 15.89 -12.03 -0.57
N GLN A 193 17.10 -11.97 -0.02
CA GLN A 193 17.83 -10.76 0.39
C GLN A 193 17.01 -9.83 1.30
N GLN A 194 16.20 -10.40 2.21
CA GLN A 194 15.31 -9.64 3.08
C GLN A 194 15.04 -10.32 4.41
N VAL A 195 14.56 -9.54 5.38
CA VAL A 195 14.12 -10.02 6.68
C VAL A 195 12.61 -10.30 6.62
N THR A 196 12.23 -11.56 6.83
CA THR A 196 10.82 -11.97 6.86
C THR A 196 10.62 -13.08 7.88
N ASP A 197 9.37 -13.29 8.31
CA ASP A 197 8.99 -14.43 9.10
C ASP A 197 9.32 -15.75 8.38
N LYS A 198 9.57 -16.77 9.15
CA LYS A 198 9.47 -18.14 8.64
C LYS A 198 8.04 -18.44 8.19
N LEU A 199 7.86 -19.61 7.57
CA LEU A 199 6.50 -20.10 7.27
C LEU A 199 5.68 -20.11 8.56
N TRP A 200 4.47 -19.60 8.47
CA TRP A 200 3.54 -19.57 9.59
C TRP A 200 3.12 -20.98 9.99
N HIS A 201 3.01 -21.21 11.29
CA HIS A 201 2.87 -22.57 11.81
C HIS A 201 1.47 -23.13 11.54
N PRO A 202 1.33 -24.36 10.96
CA PRO A 202 0.03 -24.94 10.55
C PRO A 202 -1.01 -25.04 11.67
N VAL A 203 -0.59 -25.09 12.93
CA VAL A 203 -1.49 -25.10 14.10
C VAL A 203 -2.37 -23.85 14.16
N VAL A 204 -1.84 -22.68 13.75
CA VAL A 204 -2.62 -21.44 13.71
C VAL A 204 -3.70 -21.53 12.63
N GLY A 205 -3.39 -22.12 11.48
CA GLY A 205 -4.39 -22.38 10.43
C GLY A 205 -5.50 -23.31 10.90
N LYS A 206 -5.16 -24.40 11.61
CA LYS A 206 -6.14 -25.31 12.22
C LYS A 206 -6.99 -24.60 13.29
N LEU A 207 -6.39 -23.68 14.07
CA LEU A 207 -7.12 -22.88 15.05
C LEU A 207 -8.17 -22.01 14.37
N ILE A 208 -7.79 -21.30 13.29
CA ILE A 208 -8.68 -20.43 12.52
C ILE A 208 -9.80 -21.25 11.86
N SER A 209 -9.47 -22.36 11.19
CA SER A 209 -10.45 -23.25 10.55
C SER A 209 -11.44 -23.84 11.56
N LYS A 210 -11.00 -24.09 12.80
CA LYS A 210 -11.85 -24.65 13.84
C LYS A 210 -12.74 -23.60 14.52
N SER A 211 -12.22 -22.39 14.75
CA SER A 211 -12.97 -21.31 15.38
C SER A 211 -13.89 -20.58 14.40
N LYS A 212 -13.59 -20.62 13.09
CA LYS A 212 -14.27 -19.85 12.03
C LYS A 212 -14.37 -18.35 12.35
N THR A 213 -13.41 -17.85 13.11
CA THR A 213 -13.37 -16.48 13.60
C THR A 213 -12.78 -15.56 12.53
N PRO A 214 -13.27 -14.32 12.35
CA PRO A 214 -12.65 -13.34 11.46
C PRO A 214 -11.18 -13.09 11.79
N VAL A 215 -10.36 -12.79 10.78
CA VAL A 215 -8.92 -12.56 10.92
C VAL A 215 -8.58 -11.12 10.62
N LEU A 216 -7.87 -10.46 11.55
CA LEU A 216 -7.38 -9.09 11.43
C LEU A 216 -5.87 -9.11 11.12
N PRO A 217 -5.42 -8.76 9.90
CA PRO A 217 -4.00 -8.70 9.60
C PRO A 217 -3.37 -7.42 10.16
N ILE A 218 -2.24 -7.57 10.87
CA ILE A 218 -1.47 -6.45 11.43
C ILE A 218 -0.02 -6.57 10.98
N TYR A 219 0.57 -5.47 10.50
CA TYR A 219 1.95 -5.43 10.06
C TYR A 219 2.78 -4.41 10.84
N PHE A 220 3.81 -4.89 11.52
CA PHE A 220 4.83 -4.06 12.16
C PHE A 220 5.98 -3.81 11.20
N HIS A 221 6.24 -2.54 10.89
CA HIS A 221 7.28 -2.15 9.96
C HIS A 221 8.64 -2.06 10.64
N GLY A 222 9.63 -2.74 10.09
CA GLY A 222 11.03 -2.68 10.49
C GLY A 222 11.68 -4.06 10.65
N ASN A 223 12.84 -4.07 11.26
CA ASN A 223 13.64 -5.28 11.50
C ASN A 223 14.66 -5.04 12.62
N ASN A 224 15.22 -6.10 13.15
CA ASN A 224 16.35 -6.06 14.06
C ASN A 224 17.65 -5.65 13.35
N GLY A 225 18.66 -5.27 14.12
CA GLY A 225 19.94 -4.78 13.62
C GLY A 225 20.70 -5.80 12.75
N LEU A 226 21.66 -5.33 11.97
CA LEU A 226 22.49 -6.20 11.12
C LEU A 226 23.18 -7.29 11.91
N LEU A 227 23.72 -6.97 13.11
CA LEU A 227 24.40 -7.93 13.98
C LEU A 227 23.45 -9.06 14.43
N PHE A 228 22.20 -8.73 14.77
CA PHE A 228 21.18 -9.73 15.09
C PHE A 228 20.94 -10.68 13.91
N ASN A 229 20.80 -10.14 12.72
CA ASN A 229 20.56 -10.92 11.52
C ASN A 229 21.76 -11.84 11.17
N ILE A 230 23.01 -11.39 11.36
CA ILE A 230 24.19 -12.21 11.17
C ILE A 230 24.26 -13.33 12.21
N ILE A 231 24.06 -13.02 13.50
CA ILE A 231 24.05 -14.02 14.58
C ILE A 231 22.94 -15.05 14.37
N SER A 232 21.80 -14.63 13.86
CA SER A 232 20.67 -15.53 13.58
C SER A 232 20.95 -16.57 12.50
N LEU A 233 21.92 -16.32 11.61
CA LEU A 233 22.39 -17.28 10.62
C LEU A 233 23.34 -18.34 11.21
N ILE A 234 24.00 -18.01 12.35
CA ILE A 234 25.03 -18.89 12.94
C ILE A 234 24.39 -19.90 13.90
N HIS A 235 23.55 -19.43 14.85
CA HIS A 235 22.95 -20.32 15.86
C HIS A 235 21.66 -19.76 16.48
N PRO A 236 20.57 -20.58 16.53
CA PRO A 236 19.27 -20.13 17.06
C PRO A 236 19.30 -19.68 18.53
N THR A 237 20.09 -20.34 19.38
CA THR A 237 20.18 -20.00 20.82
C THR A 237 20.85 -18.63 21.04
N LEU A 238 21.90 -18.31 20.27
CA LEU A 238 22.56 -17.01 20.33
C LEU A 238 21.64 -15.90 19.85
N ARG A 239 20.79 -16.17 18.86
CA ARG A 239 19.74 -15.26 18.41
C ARG A 239 18.77 -14.94 19.54
N THR A 240 18.20 -15.96 20.19
CA THR A 240 17.27 -15.77 21.30
C THR A 240 17.90 -15.00 22.46
N ALA A 241 19.15 -15.30 22.75
CA ALA A 241 19.92 -14.59 23.76
C ALA A 241 20.15 -13.10 23.43
N LYS A 242 20.21 -12.71 22.15
CA LYS A 242 20.43 -11.35 21.69
C LYS A 242 19.15 -10.48 21.72
N LEU A 243 17.94 -11.08 21.71
CA LEU A 243 16.67 -10.37 21.65
C LEU A 243 16.50 -9.25 22.71
N PRO A 244 16.85 -9.46 23.99
CA PRO A 244 16.72 -8.43 25.00
C PRO A 244 17.48 -7.14 24.64
N SER A 245 18.70 -7.26 24.10
CA SER A 245 19.48 -6.07 23.72
C SER A 245 18.89 -5.32 22.51
N GLU A 246 18.13 -6.00 21.63
CA GLU A 246 17.48 -5.37 20.49
C GLU A 246 16.34 -4.44 20.92
N LEU A 247 15.74 -4.66 22.09
CA LEU A 247 14.74 -3.74 22.67
C LEU A 247 15.33 -2.32 22.82
N PHE A 248 16.53 -2.20 23.40
CA PHE A 248 17.20 -0.92 23.62
C PHE A 248 17.86 -0.35 22.37
N ASN A 249 18.18 -1.19 21.38
CA ASN A 249 18.68 -0.71 20.10
C ASN A 249 17.61 0.08 19.31
N LYS A 250 16.35 0.04 19.75
CA LYS A 250 15.23 0.81 19.17
C LYS A 250 14.95 2.11 19.92
N LYS A 251 15.77 2.49 20.90
CA LYS A 251 15.61 3.74 21.63
C LYS A 251 15.50 4.93 20.67
N GLY A 252 14.44 5.74 20.86
CA GLY A 252 14.16 6.90 20.03
C GLY A 252 13.59 6.60 18.62
N HIS A 253 13.30 5.33 18.30
CA HIS A 253 12.72 4.97 16.99
C HIS A 253 11.20 5.11 16.99
N THR A 254 10.66 5.42 15.80
CA THR A 254 9.23 5.35 15.53
C THR A 254 8.92 4.04 14.84
N ILE A 255 8.03 3.24 15.43
CA ILE A 255 7.52 1.98 14.85
C ILE A 255 6.21 2.30 14.14
N LYS A 256 6.18 2.10 12.82
CA LYS A 256 4.98 2.26 12.01
C LYS A 256 4.22 0.94 11.98
N VAL A 257 2.91 1.01 12.15
CA VAL A 257 2.03 -0.16 12.16
C VAL A 257 0.91 0.04 11.14
N ARG A 258 0.59 -1.02 10.39
CA ARG A 258 -0.58 -1.07 9.53
C ARG A 258 -1.55 -2.12 10.04
N ILE A 259 -2.84 -1.80 9.98
CA ILE A 259 -3.92 -2.70 10.38
C ILE A 259 -4.87 -2.81 9.19
N GLY A 260 -4.93 -3.99 8.59
CA GLY A 260 -5.83 -4.27 7.47
C GLY A 260 -7.28 -4.44 7.93
N LYS A 261 -8.19 -4.57 6.99
CA LYS A 261 -9.60 -4.89 7.30
C LYS A 261 -9.72 -6.32 7.83
N ALA A 262 -10.63 -6.53 8.77
CA ALA A 262 -10.97 -7.86 9.23
C ALA A 262 -11.55 -8.70 8.06
N ILE A 263 -11.02 -9.90 7.88
CA ILE A 263 -11.38 -10.83 6.80
C ILE A 263 -12.30 -11.89 7.44
N ALA A 264 -13.54 -11.99 6.98
CA ALA A 264 -14.43 -13.04 7.43
C ALA A 264 -13.88 -14.41 7.01
N PHE A 265 -14.11 -15.44 7.82
CA PHE A 265 -13.59 -16.78 7.53
C PHE A 265 -14.00 -17.28 6.14
N ASP A 266 -15.26 -17.06 5.76
CA ASP A 266 -15.79 -17.50 4.47
C ASP A 266 -15.23 -16.73 3.27
N ASP A 267 -14.65 -15.55 3.48
CA ASP A 267 -13.98 -14.75 2.46
C ASP A 267 -12.51 -15.18 2.20
N ILE A 268 -11.98 -16.11 3.00
CA ILE A 268 -10.62 -16.62 2.84
C ILE A 268 -10.63 -17.74 1.79
N PRO A 269 -9.86 -17.60 0.69
CA PRO A 269 -9.75 -18.66 -0.31
C PRO A 269 -9.15 -19.95 0.27
N ASP A 270 -9.64 -21.11 -0.20
CA ASP A 270 -9.16 -22.43 0.23
C ASP A 270 -9.15 -22.59 1.78
N ASN A 271 -10.17 -22.07 2.47
CA ASN A 271 -10.26 -22.02 3.94
C ASN A 271 -10.37 -23.39 4.61
N ASP A 272 -10.63 -24.44 3.86
CA ASP A 272 -10.59 -25.85 4.27
C ASP A 272 -9.16 -26.39 4.38
N ASN A 273 -8.18 -25.74 3.72
CA ASN A 273 -6.77 -26.11 3.75
C ASN A 273 -5.97 -25.14 4.63
N ALA A 274 -5.61 -25.58 5.85
CA ALA A 274 -4.90 -24.75 6.82
C ALA A 274 -3.60 -24.11 6.29
N SER A 275 -2.86 -24.79 5.40
CA SER A 275 -1.61 -24.26 4.84
C SER A 275 -1.86 -23.17 3.80
N LYS A 276 -2.85 -23.37 2.91
CA LYS A 276 -3.23 -22.37 1.89
C LYS A 276 -3.86 -21.14 2.54
N LEU A 277 -4.75 -21.34 3.51
CA LEU A 277 -5.34 -20.30 4.35
C LEU A 277 -4.26 -19.42 4.98
N LEU A 278 -3.25 -20.03 5.63
CA LEU A 278 -2.15 -19.28 6.24
C LEU A 278 -1.26 -18.58 5.22
N ALA A 279 -1.02 -19.19 4.07
CA ALA A 279 -0.25 -18.55 3.00
C ALA A 279 -0.95 -17.30 2.48
N PHE A 280 -2.27 -17.35 2.31
CA PHE A 280 -3.10 -16.19 1.94
C PHE A 280 -3.06 -15.10 3.02
N LEU A 281 -3.29 -15.45 4.28
CA LEU A 281 -3.28 -14.49 5.39
C LEU A 281 -1.92 -13.84 5.60
N ARG A 282 -0.83 -14.63 5.45
CA ARG A 282 0.54 -14.11 5.47
C ARG A 282 0.78 -13.14 4.33
N ALA A 283 0.39 -13.50 3.11
CA ALA A 283 0.51 -12.62 1.95
C ALA A 283 -0.25 -11.30 2.14
N LYS A 284 -1.48 -11.35 2.68
CA LYS A 284 -2.27 -10.15 3.02
C LYS A 284 -1.58 -9.29 4.08
N THR A 285 -1.06 -9.88 5.16
CA THR A 285 -0.35 -9.16 6.23
C THR A 285 0.88 -8.43 5.69
N TYR A 286 1.68 -9.07 4.84
CA TYR A 286 2.85 -8.41 4.24
C TYR A 286 2.47 -7.38 3.18
N ALA A 287 1.38 -7.61 2.45
CA ALA A 287 0.90 -6.68 1.43
C ALA A 287 0.53 -5.31 2.01
N ILE A 288 -0.20 -5.26 3.13
CA ILE A 288 -0.55 -3.98 3.78
C ILE A 288 0.70 -3.21 4.26
N GLY A 289 1.80 -3.92 4.56
CA GLY A 289 3.08 -3.30 4.91
C GLY A 289 3.84 -2.70 3.73
N ALA A 290 3.56 -3.15 2.51
CA ALA A 290 4.29 -2.71 1.31
C ALA A 290 4.10 -1.21 1.01
N GLY A 291 2.96 -0.62 1.39
CA GLY A 291 2.69 0.81 1.27
C GLY A 291 3.65 1.69 2.09
N LEU A 292 4.18 1.18 3.22
CA LEU A 292 5.14 1.92 4.06
C LEU A 292 6.55 2.02 3.45
N GLU A 293 6.86 1.25 2.41
CA GLU A 293 8.21 1.23 1.82
C GLU A 293 8.51 2.45 0.96
N ASN A 294 7.50 3.14 0.43
CA ASN A 294 7.69 4.33 -0.38
C ASN A 294 8.32 5.50 0.40
N GLU A 295 8.13 5.54 1.71
CA GLU A 295 8.66 6.63 2.55
C GLU A 295 10.18 6.57 2.75
N LYS A 296 10.82 5.39 2.60
CA LYS A 296 12.27 5.22 2.77
C LYS A 296 13.12 5.68 1.59
N LYS A 297 12.54 5.95 0.41
CA LYS A 297 13.31 6.33 -0.79
C LYS A 297 13.84 7.76 -0.79
N ILE A 298 13.45 8.61 0.18
CA ILE A 298 13.98 9.97 0.33
C ILE A 298 15.51 9.98 0.52
N PHE A 299 16.10 8.89 1.03
CA PHE A 299 17.54 8.73 1.28
C PHE A 299 18.24 7.68 0.41
N SER A 300 17.72 7.32 -0.76
CA SER A 300 18.47 6.44 -1.65
C SER A 300 19.66 7.19 -2.27
N ARG A 301 20.82 6.51 -2.44
CA ARG A 301 22.01 7.09 -3.12
C ARG A 301 21.71 7.73 -4.48
N ALA A 302 20.64 7.29 -5.16
CA ALA A 302 20.15 7.89 -6.39
C ALA A 302 19.62 9.32 -6.21
N ASN A 303 19.17 9.72 -5.02
CA ASN A 303 18.70 11.08 -4.75
C ASN A 303 19.83 12.07 -4.47
N LEU A 304 21.04 11.60 -4.13
CA LEU A 304 22.21 12.47 -3.93
C LEU A 304 22.72 13.11 -5.25
N PHE A 305 22.31 12.57 -6.39
CA PHE A 305 22.66 13.10 -7.73
C PHE A 305 21.45 13.63 -8.51
N LYS A 306 20.24 13.60 -7.96
CA LYS A 306 19.12 14.35 -8.55
C LYS A 306 19.37 15.82 -8.27
N ILE A 307 19.84 16.54 -9.30
CA ILE A 307 19.78 18.00 -9.34
C ILE A 307 18.32 18.36 -9.02
N ASN A 308 18.07 18.99 -7.88
CA ASN A 308 16.76 19.53 -7.53
C ASN A 308 16.36 20.49 -8.65
N LYS A 309 15.57 20.05 -9.60
CA LYS A 309 14.94 20.95 -10.56
C LYS A 309 14.11 21.93 -9.74
N LYS A 310 14.48 23.18 -9.80
CA LYS A 310 13.76 24.28 -9.15
C LYS A 310 12.32 24.24 -9.65
N ILE A 311 11.35 24.10 -8.76
CA ILE A 311 9.94 24.17 -9.12
C ILE A 311 9.64 25.61 -9.52
N GLU A 312 9.22 25.82 -10.76
CA GLU A 312 8.85 27.15 -11.26
C GLU A 312 7.46 27.53 -10.74
N ASN A 313 7.24 28.82 -10.51
CA ASN A 313 5.91 29.33 -10.21
C ASN A 313 5.02 29.17 -11.43
N ILE A 314 3.81 28.67 -11.24
CA ILE A 314 2.82 28.57 -12.32
C ILE A 314 2.42 29.95 -12.77
N ILE A 315 2.25 30.15 -14.08
CA ILE A 315 1.81 31.42 -14.68
C ILE A 315 0.45 31.86 -14.13
N LEU A 316 0.15 33.15 -14.22
CA LEU A 316 -1.16 33.68 -13.86
C LEU A 316 -2.24 33.15 -14.80
N ALA A 317 -3.48 33.05 -14.29
CA ALA A 317 -4.64 32.67 -15.07
C ALA A 317 -4.89 33.66 -16.21
N VAL A 318 -5.33 33.15 -17.34
CA VAL A 318 -5.74 33.99 -18.48
C VAL A 318 -7.07 34.66 -18.14
N ASP A 319 -7.25 35.91 -18.54
CA ASP A 319 -8.50 36.65 -18.34
C ASP A 319 -9.70 35.89 -18.98
N THR A 320 -10.72 35.64 -18.19
CA THR A 320 -11.93 34.91 -18.64
C THR A 320 -12.63 35.60 -19.79
N LYS A 321 -12.52 36.93 -19.91
CA LYS A 321 -13.09 37.70 -21.04
C LYS A 321 -12.38 37.36 -22.34
N LEU A 322 -11.04 37.18 -22.32
CA LEU A 322 -10.29 36.78 -23.49
C LEU A 322 -10.64 35.35 -23.92
N LEU A 323 -10.78 34.43 -22.95
CA LEU A 323 -11.22 33.07 -23.23
C LEU A 323 -12.63 33.04 -23.85
N ALA A 324 -13.58 33.74 -23.23
CA ALA A 324 -14.95 33.79 -23.71
C ALA A 324 -15.04 34.39 -25.12
N LYS A 325 -14.29 35.45 -25.41
CA LYS A 325 -14.20 36.04 -26.74
C LYS A 325 -13.66 35.05 -27.77
N GLU A 326 -12.50 34.48 -27.50
CA GLU A 326 -11.84 33.50 -28.39
C GLU A 326 -12.76 32.31 -28.71
N ILE A 327 -13.44 31.76 -27.69
CA ILE A 327 -14.35 30.62 -27.86
C ILE A 327 -15.60 31.03 -28.65
N SER A 328 -16.12 32.25 -28.47
CA SER A 328 -17.30 32.74 -29.20
C SER A 328 -17.00 33.05 -30.69
N GLU A 329 -15.73 33.21 -31.06
CA GLU A 329 -15.29 33.42 -32.44
C GLU A 329 -15.00 32.10 -33.20
N LEU A 330 -15.11 30.95 -32.51
CA LEU A 330 -14.96 29.64 -33.14
C LEU A 330 -16.16 29.33 -34.04
N GLU A 331 -15.87 28.77 -35.22
CA GLU A 331 -16.91 28.25 -36.11
C GLU A 331 -17.66 27.07 -35.44
N ASP A 332 -18.98 26.95 -35.74
CA ASP A 332 -19.83 25.90 -35.16
C ASP A 332 -19.31 24.47 -35.41
N GLY A 333 -18.53 24.23 -36.47
CA GLY A 333 -17.92 22.93 -36.79
C GLY A 333 -16.93 22.45 -35.75
N TYR A 334 -16.38 23.30 -34.91
CA TYR A 334 -15.49 22.92 -33.83
C TYR A 334 -16.22 22.54 -32.54
N LYS A 335 -17.50 22.88 -32.40
CA LYS A 335 -18.33 22.48 -31.27
C LYS A 335 -18.98 21.13 -31.54
N VAL A 336 -18.47 20.10 -30.86
CA VAL A 336 -18.86 18.69 -31.09
C VAL A 336 -20.04 18.24 -30.24
N TRP A 337 -20.27 18.89 -29.07
CA TRP A 337 -21.37 18.51 -28.17
C TRP A 337 -21.78 19.67 -27.27
N THR A 338 -23.08 19.73 -26.91
CA THR A 338 -23.61 20.63 -25.90
C THR A 338 -24.53 19.86 -24.96
N GLU A 339 -24.33 20.05 -23.66
CA GLU A 339 -25.22 19.46 -22.64
C GLU A 339 -25.31 20.40 -21.43
N LYS A 340 -26.53 20.91 -21.16
CA LYS A 340 -26.79 21.95 -20.15
C LYS A 340 -25.95 23.21 -20.44
N ASN A 341 -25.16 23.66 -19.45
CA ASN A 341 -24.24 24.78 -19.54
C ASN A 341 -22.85 24.39 -20.06
N TYR A 342 -22.61 23.11 -20.46
CA TYR A 342 -21.33 22.66 -20.96
C TYR A 342 -21.33 22.56 -22.48
N GLU A 343 -20.31 23.12 -23.10
CA GLU A 343 -20.02 23.00 -24.52
C GLU A 343 -18.66 22.28 -24.68
N VAL A 344 -18.58 21.32 -25.59
CA VAL A 344 -17.40 20.54 -25.88
C VAL A 344 -16.87 20.90 -27.24
N TYR A 345 -15.61 21.29 -27.31
CA TYR A 345 -14.94 21.72 -28.53
C TYR A 345 -13.78 20.80 -28.86
N ILE A 346 -13.47 20.64 -30.17
CA ILE A 346 -12.22 20.06 -30.69
C ILE A 346 -11.64 21.02 -31.71
N THR A 347 -10.50 21.65 -31.38
CA THR A 347 -9.90 22.71 -32.18
C THR A 347 -8.41 22.50 -32.40
N PRO A 348 -7.84 22.94 -33.53
CA PRO A 348 -6.40 23.07 -33.67
C PRO A 348 -5.87 24.22 -32.78
N ALA A 349 -4.62 24.10 -32.34
CA ALA A 349 -3.95 25.04 -31.45
C ALA A 349 -3.95 26.50 -31.98
N ALA A 350 -3.82 26.66 -33.29
CA ALA A 350 -3.71 27.97 -33.93
C ALA A 350 -4.96 28.87 -33.74
N LEU A 351 -6.15 28.26 -33.51
CA LEU A 351 -7.40 28.98 -33.33
C LEU A 351 -7.68 29.36 -31.86
N ILE A 352 -6.91 28.84 -30.92
CA ILE A 352 -7.17 28.97 -29.48
C ILE A 352 -5.93 29.37 -28.67
N PRO A 353 -5.14 30.37 -29.06
CA PRO A 353 -3.88 30.69 -28.38
C PRO A 353 -4.05 31.05 -26.89
N HIS A 354 -5.10 31.80 -26.52
CA HIS A 354 -5.39 32.14 -25.12
C HIS A 354 -5.93 30.93 -24.35
N THR A 355 -6.85 30.19 -24.93
CA THR A 355 -7.41 28.95 -24.37
C THR A 355 -6.33 27.89 -24.20
N LEU A 356 -5.44 27.71 -25.18
CA LEU A 356 -4.33 26.76 -25.09
C LEU A 356 -3.35 27.14 -23.96
N ARG A 357 -3.08 28.43 -23.78
CA ARG A 357 -2.25 28.91 -22.67
C ARG A 357 -2.89 28.56 -21.31
N GLU A 358 -4.20 28.77 -21.17
CA GLU A 358 -4.93 28.42 -19.95
C GLU A 358 -5.01 26.90 -19.75
N ILE A 359 -5.22 26.11 -20.81
CA ILE A 359 -5.13 24.64 -20.78
C ILE A 359 -3.77 24.19 -20.24
N GLY A 360 -2.68 24.75 -20.75
CA GLY A 360 -1.32 24.42 -20.30
C GLY A 360 -1.09 24.77 -18.82
N ARG A 361 -1.62 25.91 -18.35
CA ARG A 361 -1.57 26.31 -16.94
C ARG A 361 -2.33 25.33 -16.04
N LEU A 362 -3.57 25.00 -16.41
CA LEU A 362 -4.44 24.11 -15.66
C LEU A 362 -3.91 22.67 -15.66
N ARG A 363 -3.28 22.22 -16.74
CA ARG A 363 -2.58 20.92 -16.82
C ARG A 363 -1.47 20.84 -15.78
N GLU A 364 -0.58 21.83 -15.74
CA GLU A 364 0.52 21.84 -14.77
C GLU A 364 0.00 21.87 -13.33
N LEU A 365 -1.03 22.69 -13.07
CA LEU A 365 -1.68 22.76 -11.75
C LEU A 365 -2.21 21.39 -11.32
N THR A 366 -3.03 20.76 -12.17
CA THR A 366 -3.70 19.49 -11.88
C THR A 366 -2.70 18.33 -11.74
N PHE A 367 -1.68 18.28 -12.62
CA PHE A 367 -0.70 17.20 -12.58
C PHE A 367 0.27 17.33 -11.39
N ARG A 368 0.60 18.56 -10.94
CA ARG A 368 1.37 18.74 -9.70
C ARG A 368 0.63 18.19 -8.47
N GLU A 369 -0.67 18.37 -8.39
CA GLU A 369 -1.46 17.86 -7.25
C GLU A 369 -1.37 16.34 -7.10
N VAL A 370 -1.22 15.61 -8.20
CA VAL A 370 -1.08 14.14 -8.19
C VAL A 370 0.37 13.65 -8.30
N GLY A 371 1.34 14.58 -8.21
CA GLY A 371 2.77 14.24 -8.26
C GLY A 371 3.30 13.92 -9.67
N GLU A 372 2.58 14.30 -10.71
CA GLU A 372 2.91 14.06 -12.13
C GLU A 372 3.25 15.35 -12.90
N GLY A 373 3.41 16.50 -12.24
CA GLY A 373 3.73 17.78 -12.88
C GLY A 373 5.11 17.80 -13.54
N THR A 374 5.26 18.67 -14.56
CA THR A 374 6.55 18.91 -15.22
C THR A 374 7.48 19.76 -14.38
N ASN A 375 6.97 20.42 -13.33
CA ASN A 375 7.62 21.44 -12.49
C ASN A 375 8.02 22.73 -13.23
N LYS A 376 7.51 22.94 -14.43
CA LYS A 376 7.63 24.18 -15.22
C LYS A 376 6.48 25.13 -14.88
N SER A 377 6.61 26.37 -15.30
CA SER A 377 5.57 27.38 -15.13
C SER A 377 4.29 27.09 -15.91
N ILE A 378 4.37 26.25 -16.95
CA ILE A 378 3.27 25.81 -17.82
C ILE A 378 3.61 24.45 -18.45
N ASP A 379 2.62 23.57 -18.58
CA ASP A 379 2.77 22.28 -19.31
C ASP A 379 2.31 22.46 -20.77
N LEU A 380 3.19 23.01 -21.60
CA LEU A 380 3.08 23.00 -23.06
C LEU A 380 4.37 22.46 -23.66
N ASP A 381 4.22 21.69 -24.74
CA ASP A 381 5.34 21.10 -25.48
C ASP A 381 5.15 21.23 -27.00
N GLY A 382 6.12 20.75 -27.79
CA GLY A 382 6.08 20.85 -29.24
C GLY A 382 4.91 20.10 -29.90
N TYR A 383 4.35 19.11 -29.22
CA TYR A 383 3.17 18.37 -29.70
C TYR A 383 1.90 19.22 -29.64
N ASP A 384 1.79 20.15 -28.69
CA ASP A 384 0.62 21.01 -28.55
C ASP A 384 0.37 21.88 -29.78
N ILE A 385 1.39 22.10 -30.63
CA ILE A 385 1.30 22.97 -31.82
C ILE A 385 0.48 22.30 -32.94
N TYR A 386 0.64 21.00 -33.16
CA TYR A 386 0.02 20.28 -34.28
C TYR A 386 -1.01 19.21 -33.86
N TYR A 387 -1.19 19.00 -32.57
CA TYR A 387 -2.32 18.22 -32.03
C TYR A 387 -3.55 19.12 -31.92
N ASN A 388 -4.71 18.51 -31.99
CA ASN A 388 -5.96 19.16 -31.64
C ASN A 388 -6.19 19.10 -30.12
N HIS A 389 -6.97 20.08 -29.63
CA HIS A 389 -7.34 20.17 -28.23
C HIS A 389 -8.84 19.99 -28.09
N LEU A 390 -9.23 18.91 -27.42
CA LEU A 390 -10.60 18.71 -26.93
C LEU A 390 -10.70 19.35 -25.55
N PHE A 391 -11.66 20.24 -25.36
CA PHE A 391 -11.91 20.86 -24.06
C PHE A 391 -13.40 21.10 -23.80
N ILE A 392 -13.76 21.16 -22.52
CA ILE A 392 -15.10 21.51 -22.06
C ILE A 392 -15.08 22.94 -21.57
N TRP A 393 -16.00 23.76 -22.09
CA TRP A 393 -16.28 25.10 -21.66
C TRP A 393 -17.57 25.15 -20.86
N ASP A 394 -17.55 25.72 -19.67
CA ASP A 394 -18.73 26.00 -18.87
C ASP A 394 -19.20 27.43 -19.17
N THR A 395 -20.34 27.55 -19.82
CA THR A 395 -20.89 28.84 -20.27
C THR A 395 -21.38 29.73 -19.14
N GLU A 396 -21.73 29.17 -17.98
CA GLU A 396 -22.16 29.91 -16.79
C GLU A 396 -20.97 30.48 -16.03
N THR A 397 -20.02 29.62 -15.69
CA THR A 397 -18.85 30.03 -14.88
C THR A 397 -17.74 30.66 -15.69
N LYS A 398 -17.80 30.58 -17.04
CA LYS A 398 -16.75 31.01 -17.97
C LYS A 398 -15.39 30.35 -17.66
N MET A 399 -15.42 29.03 -17.43
CA MET A 399 -14.25 28.25 -17.06
C MET A 399 -14.02 27.07 -18.00
N ILE A 400 -12.76 26.72 -18.23
CA ILE A 400 -12.37 25.45 -18.85
C ILE A 400 -12.44 24.38 -17.77
N VAL A 401 -13.28 23.36 -17.96
CA VAL A 401 -13.58 22.30 -16.98
C VAL A 401 -12.60 21.15 -17.04
N GLY A 402 -12.15 20.80 -18.24
CA GLY A 402 -11.23 19.70 -18.50
C GLY A 402 -10.87 19.63 -19.97
N ALA A 403 -9.84 18.87 -20.30
CA ALA A 403 -9.38 18.74 -21.67
C ALA A 403 -8.65 17.41 -21.94
N TYR A 404 -8.52 17.10 -23.24
CA TYR A 404 -7.64 16.10 -23.82
C TYR A 404 -6.84 16.72 -24.95
N ARG A 405 -5.61 16.23 -25.16
CA ARG A 405 -4.85 16.45 -26.37
C ARG A 405 -5.06 15.28 -27.33
N ILE A 406 -5.42 15.55 -28.58
CA ILE A 406 -5.78 14.57 -29.61
C ILE A 406 -4.86 14.69 -30.81
N GLY A 407 -4.09 13.66 -31.08
CA GLY A 407 -3.24 13.56 -32.28
C GLY A 407 -3.95 12.76 -33.36
N LYS A 408 -4.07 13.34 -34.57
CA LYS A 408 -4.63 12.67 -35.76
C LYS A 408 -3.55 11.80 -36.41
N GLY A 409 -3.70 10.48 -36.32
CA GLY A 409 -2.67 9.53 -36.70
C GLY A 409 -2.26 9.56 -38.16
N ASP A 410 -3.20 9.77 -39.08
CA ASP A 410 -2.96 9.91 -40.52
C ASP A 410 -2.10 11.13 -40.83
N GLU A 411 -2.48 12.31 -40.33
CA GLU A 411 -1.76 13.57 -40.55
C GLU A 411 -0.36 13.52 -39.92
N ILE A 412 -0.26 13.03 -38.68
CA ILE A 412 1.01 12.93 -37.95
C ILE A 412 1.95 11.91 -38.62
N PHE A 413 1.43 10.75 -39.00
CA PHE A 413 2.24 9.71 -39.61
C PHE A 413 2.77 10.14 -40.98
N TYR A 414 1.94 10.84 -41.77
CA TYR A 414 2.32 11.39 -43.07
C TYR A 414 3.41 12.46 -42.91
N SER A 415 3.24 13.40 -41.96
CA SER A 415 4.13 14.56 -41.85
C SER A 415 5.43 14.26 -41.10
N TYR A 416 5.38 13.42 -40.05
CA TYR A 416 6.48 13.24 -39.10
C TYR A 416 6.84 11.76 -38.89
N GLY A 417 6.10 10.82 -39.51
CA GLY A 417 6.24 9.40 -39.27
C GLY A 417 5.98 9.03 -37.79
N LYS A 418 6.48 7.89 -37.36
CA LYS A 418 6.31 7.42 -35.97
C LYS A 418 6.93 8.31 -34.89
N LYS A 419 7.85 9.23 -35.25
CA LYS A 419 8.48 10.17 -34.31
C LYS A 419 7.58 11.35 -33.97
N GLY A 420 6.55 11.61 -34.76
CA GLY A 420 5.56 12.65 -34.50
C GLY A 420 4.56 12.30 -33.41
N PHE A 421 4.50 11.06 -32.97
CA PHE A 421 3.63 10.63 -31.88
C PHE A 421 4.31 10.80 -30.52
N TYR A 422 3.57 11.28 -29.52
CA TYR A 422 4.09 11.39 -28.14
C TYR A 422 4.48 10.02 -27.56
N THR A 423 3.70 8.97 -27.86
CA THR A 423 4.07 7.60 -27.53
C THR A 423 5.43 7.17 -28.10
N GLY A 424 5.87 7.75 -29.21
CA GLY A 424 7.21 7.57 -29.79
C GLY A 424 8.36 8.09 -28.91
N GLU A 425 8.09 9.03 -27.98
CA GLU A 425 9.06 9.44 -26.95
C GLU A 425 9.23 8.40 -25.85
N LEU A 426 8.13 7.73 -25.46
CA LEU A 426 8.11 6.79 -24.35
C LEU A 426 8.53 5.39 -24.78
N PHE A 427 8.22 5.03 -26.03
CA PHE A 427 8.38 3.66 -26.54
C PHE A 427 9.21 3.64 -27.83
N LYS A 428 9.90 2.52 -28.07
CA LYS A 428 10.55 2.21 -29.33
C LYS A 428 9.56 1.42 -30.19
N ILE A 429 8.97 2.08 -31.18
CA ILE A 429 7.93 1.52 -32.04
C ILE A 429 8.56 1.00 -33.34
N LYS A 430 8.31 -0.27 -33.71
CA LYS A 430 8.74 -0.86 -34.96
C LYS A 430 7.89 -0.34 -36.14
N SER A 431 8.40 -0.47 -37.37
CA SER A 431 7.69 -0.01 -38.58
C SER A 431 6.40 -0.75 -38.85
N GLN A 432 6.31 -2.03 -38.47
CA GLN A 432 5.09 -2.83 -38.60
C GLN A 432 3.87 -2.27 -37.85
N PHE A 433 4.09 -1.45 -36.82
CA PHE A 433 3.01 -0.77 -36.08
C PHE A 433 2.50 0.50 -36.81
N GLY A 434 3.09 0.87 -37.96
CA GLY A 434 2.75 2.08 -38.71
C GLY A 434 1.31 2.13 -39.17
N GLU A 435 0.73 1.00 -39.58
CA GLU A 435 -0.67 0.93 -39.98
C GLU A 435 -1.63 1.23 -38.80
N VAL A 436 -1.31 0.77 -37.60
CA VAL A 436 -2.09 1.11 -36.40
C VAL A 436 -1.98 2.60 -36.10
N LEU A 437 -0.77 3.16 -36.18
CA LEU A 437 -0.53 4.61 -35.95
C LEU A 437 -1.33 5.48 -36.93
N SER A 438 -1.29 5.17 -38.24
CA SER A 438 -1.98 5.98 -39.25
C SER A 438 -3.51 5.92 -39.17
N LYS A 439 -4.07 4.87 -38.55
CA LYS A 439 -5.51 4.69 -38.33
C LYS A 439 -5.92 4.98 -36.89
N SER A 440 -5.13 5.72 -36.12
CA SER A 440 -5.39 5.99 -34.71
C SER A 440 -5.65 7.47 -34.42
N LEU A 441 -6.37 7.71 -33.31
CA LEU A 441 -6.28 8.97 -32.57
C LEU A 441 -5.38 8.75 -31.35
N GLU A 442 -4.33 9.52 -31.21
CA GLU A 442 -3.51 9.50 -30.00
C GLU A 442 -4.08 10.43 -28.94
N LEU A 443 -4.47 9.87 -27.81
CA LEU A 443 -5.00 10.61 -26.66
C LEU A 443 -3.91 10.83 -25.62
N GLY A 444 -3.82 12.05 -25.11
CA GLY A 444 -2.87 12.40 -24.07
C GLY A 444 -3.31 13.61 -23.25
N ARG A 445 -2.57 13.87 -22.19
CA ARG A 445 -2.78 15.06 -21.35
C ARG A 445 -4.23 15.22 -20.87
N SER A 446 -4.87 14.13 -20.47
CA SER A 446 -6.22 14.14 -19.90
C SER A 446 -6.23 14.74 -18.50
N TRP A 447 -7.10 15.70 -18.27
CA TRP A 447 -7.30 16.27 -16.94
C TRP A 447 -8.71 16.84 -16.79
N ILE A 448 -9.14 16.93 -15.53
CA ILE A 448 -10.35 17.64 -15.11
C ILE A 448 -9.95 18.55 -13.95
N ARG A 449 -10.41 19.80 -14.00
CA ARG A 449 -10.19 20.81 -12.97
C ARG A 449 -10.72 20.32 -11.62
N LYS A 450 -10.02 20.60 -10.53
CA LYS A 450 -10.27 20.06 -9.18
C LYS A 450 -11.72 20.23 -8.72
N GLU A 451 -12.30 21.39 -8.97
CA GLU A 451 -13.66 21.75 -8.57
C GLU A 451 -14.75 20.92 -9.27
N TYR A 452 -14.34 20.18 -10.32
CA TYR A 452 -15.23 19.35 -11.13
C TYR A 452 -14.92 17.85 -11.05
N GLN A 453 -13.82 17.45 -10.38
CA GLN A 453 -13.36 16.05 -10.35
C GLN A 453 -14.33 15.06 -9.68
N GLN A 454 -15.10 15.54 -8.69
CA GLN A 454 -16.08 14.68 -8.00
C GLN A 454 -17.42 14.57 -8.73
N LYS A 455 -17.59 15.30 -9.84
CA LYS A 455 -18.78 15.26 -10.68
C LYS A 455 -18.57 14.25 -11.81
N PRO A 456 -19.49 13.30 -12.06
CA PRO A 456 -19.32 12.30 -13.12
C PRO A 456 -19.44 12.89 -14.54
N LEU A 457 -20.23 13.96 -14.70
CA LEU A 457 -20.58 14.53 -16.00
C LEU A 457 -19.37 15.04 -16.81
N PRO A 458 -18.38 15.76 -16.26
CA PRO A 458 -17.27 16.27 -17.07
C PRO A 458 -16.46 15.17 -17.77
N LEU A 459 -16.11 14.09 -17.08
CA LEU A 459 -15.38 12.98 -17.70
C LEU A 459 -16.22 12.30 -18.78
N PHE A 460 -17.52 12.16 -18.53
CA PHE A 460 -18.45 11.59 -19.51
C PHE A 460 -18.56 12.47 -20.77
N LEU A 461 -18.58 13.81 -20.64
CA LEU A 461 -18.61 14.75 -21.76
C LEU A 461 -17.33 14.70 -22.60
N LEU A 462 -16.16 14.55 -21.97
CA LEU A 462 -14.92 14.33 -22.71
C LEU A 462 -14.99 13.07 -23.58
N TRP A 463 -15.52 11.97 -23.03
CA TRP A 463 -15.73 10.73 -23.79
C TRP A 463 -16.77 10.86 -24.88
N LYS A 464 -17.89 11.58 -24.64
CA LYS A 464 -18.88 11.89 -25.69
C LYS A 464 -18.26 12.67 -26.84
N GLY A 465 -17.43 13.68 -26.53
CA GLY A 465 -16.72 14.46 -27.55
C GLY A 465 -15.78 13.58 -28.40
N ILE A 466 -15.02 12.68 -27.76
CA ILE A 466 -14.14 11.72 -28.48
C ILE A 466 -14.96 10.79 -29.36
N LEU A 467 -16.06 10.22 -28.83
CA LEU A 467 -16.90 9.29 -29.58
C LEU A 467 -17.59 9.97 -30.77
N LYS A 468 -18.15 11.16 -30.58
CA LYS A 468 -18.75 11.95 -31.67
C LYS A 468 -17.73 12.22 -32.77
N TYR A 469 -16.52 12.64 -32.38
CA TYR A 469 -15.45 12.86 -33.35
C TYR A 469 -15.08 11.59 -34.14
N LEU A 470 -15.06 10.42 -33.49
CA LEU A 470 -14.78 9.15 -34.15
C LEU A 470 -15.91 8.73 -35.10
N ILE A 471 -17.18 9.01 -34.77
CA ILE A 471 -18.32 8.76 -35.66
C ILE A 471 -18.21 9.61 -36.93
N ASP A 472 -17.83 10.89 -36.78
CA ASP A 472 -17.68 11.83 -37.90
C ASP A 472 -16.41 11.55 -38.73
N ASN A 473 -15.44 10.77 -38.16
CA ASN A 473 -14.15 10.45 -38.79
C ASN A 473 -13.88 8.95 -38.79
N PRO A 474 -14.60 8.16 -39.61
CA PRO A 474 -14.57 6.67 -39.57
C PRO A 474 -13.25 6.05 -40.03
N GLN A 475 -12.32 6.85 -40.59
CA GLN A 475 -10.95 6.41 -40.91
C GLN A 475 -10.15 6.01 -39.66
N TYR A 476 -10.47 6.57 -38.49
CA TYR A 476 -9.80 6.20 -37.24
C TYR A 476 -10.46 4.96 -36.63
N ARG A 477 -9.66 3.94 -36.44
CA ARG A 477 -10.08 2.63 -35.93
C ARG A 477 -9.57 2.36 -34.52
N TYR A 478 -8.52 3.05 -34.12
CA TYR A 478 -7.85 2.85 -32.84
C TYR A 478 -7.78 4.13 -32.05
N LEU A 479 -7.96 4.00 -30.72
CA LEU A 479 -7.48 5.01 -29.77
C LEU A 479 -6.20 4.47 -29.15
N ILE A 480 -5.16 5.28 -29.16
CA ILE A 480 -3.86 4.97 -28.57
C ILE A 480 -3.43 6.06 -27.60
N GLY A 481 -2.48 5.75 -26.72
CA GLY A 481 -1.87 6.76 -25.84
C GLY A 481 -1.26 6.15 -24.59
N PRO A 482 -0.52 6.92 -23.83
CA PRO A 482 -0.04 6.48 -22.53
C PRO A 482 -1.16 6.59 -21.49
N VAL A 483 -1.26 5.59 -20.61
CA VAL A 483 -2.03 5.66 -19.38
C VAL A 483 -1.08 5.56 -18.20
N SER A 484 -1.02 6.60 -17.37
CA SER A 484 -0.04 6.71 -16.31
C SER A 484 -0.55 6.14 -14.99
N ILE A 485 0.35 5.48 -14.27
CA ILE A 485 0.20 5.08 -12.89
C ILE A 485 1.22 5.88 -12.09
N SER A 486 0.74 6.79 -11.24
CA SER A 486 1.56 7.73 -10.49
C SER A 486 2.67 7.05 -9.67
N ASN A 487 3.77 7.74 -9.48
CA ASN A 487 4.85 7.28 -8.61
C ASN A 487 4.49 7.35 -7.12
N SER A 488 3.34 7.93 -6.75
CA SER A 488 2.78 7.85 -5.40
C SER A 488 2.41 6.43 -4.98
N PHE A 489 2.06 5.55 -5.95
CA PHE A 489 1.83 4.13 -5.67
C PHE A 489 3.14 3.41 -5.31
N SER A 490 3.07 2.50 -4.34
CA SER A 490 4.18 1.61 -4.01
C SER A 490 4.61 0.77 -5.22
N LYS A 491 5.88 0.36 -5.24
CA LYS A 491 6.37 -0.53 -6.30
C LYS A 491 5.58 -1.84 -6.34
N PHE A 492 5.13 -2.31 -5.17
CA PHE A 492 4.33 -3.51 -5.04
C PHE A 492 2.93 -3.34 -5.67
N SER A 493 2.22 -2.25 -5.37
CA SER A 493 0.93 -1.95 -5.99
C SER A 493 1.03 -1.78 -7.51
N LYS A 494 2.08 -1.10 -8.00
CA LYS A 494 2.37 -1.03 -9.44
C LYS A 494 2.59 -2.42 -10.03
N SER A 495 3.33 -3.29 -9.34
CA SER A 495 3.56 -4.67 -9.78
C SER A 495 2.28 -5.51 -9.83
N LEU A 496 1.37 -5.34 -8.86
CA LEU A 496 0.05 -5.99 -8.86
C LEU A 496 -0.81 -5.54 -10.05
N MET A 497 -0.88 -4.22 -10.30
CA MET A 497 -1.61 -3.68 -11.45
C MET A 497 -1.05 -4.20 -12.78
N VAL A 498 0.27 -4.19 -12.94
CA VAL A 498 0.95 -4.71 -14.14
C VAL A 498 0.68 -6.20 -14.33
N ASN A 499 0.77 -7.00 -13.26
CA ASN A 499 0.50 -8.45 -13.34
C ASN A 499 -0.97 -8.73 -13.71
N PHE A 500 -1.92 -8.00 -13.12
CA PHE A 500 -3.33 -8.09 -13.48
C PHE A 500 -3.55 -7.79 -14.96
N ILE A 501 -2.92 -6.73 -15.47
CA ILE A 501 -3.02 -6.35 -16.88
C ILE A 501 -2.41 -7.42 -17.78
N TYR A 502 -1.24 -7.96 -17.46
CA TYR A 502 -0.63 -9.05 -18.23
C TYR A 502 -1.53 -10.28 -18.33
N ARG A 503 -2.29 -10.60 -17.28
CA ARG A 503 -3.19 -11.76 -17.26
C ARG A 503 -4.50 -11.53 -18.02
N HIS A 504 -5.05 -10.31 -18.03
CA HIS A 504 -6.43 -10.07 -18.47
C HIS A 504 -6.57 -9.04 -19.60
N HIS A 505 -5.65 -8.08 -19.70
CA HIS A 505 -5.78 -6.91 -20.58
C HIS A 505 -4.51 -6.60 -21.37
N PHE A 506 -3.67 -7.59 -21.62
CA PHE A 506 -2.45 -7.43 -22.41
C PHE A 506 -2.62 -8.03 -23.81
N ASP A 507 -2.13 -7.31 -24.84
CA ASP A 507 -2.08 -7.83 -26.21
C ASP A 507 -0.64 -8.24 -26.54
N TYR A 508 -0.38 -9.56 -26.50
CA TYR A 508 0.94 -10.14 -26.71
C TYR A 508 1.40 -10.06 -28.18
N GLU A 509 0.47 -9.99 -29.13
CA GLU A 509 0.79 -9.88 -30.56
C GLU A 509 1.29 -8.47 -30.87
N MET A 510 0.52 -7.43 -30.51
CA MET A 510 0.92 -6.04 -30.69
C MET A 510 2.17 -5.69 -29.87
N ALA A 511 2.35 -6.29 -28.69
CA ALA A 511 3.52 -6.07 -27.83
C ALA A 511 4.85 -6.43 -28.51
N GLN A 512 4.87 -7.35 -29.47
CA GLN A 512 6.07 -7.69 -30.22
C GLN A 512 6.60 -6.53 -31.07
N MET A 513 5.74 -5.58 -31.40
CA MET A 513 6.06 -4.41 -32.24
C MET A 513 6.53 -3.19 -31.44
N VAL A 514 6.50 -3.26 -30.11
CA VAL A 514 6.82 -2.11 -29.24
C VAL A 514 7.76 -2.54 -28.12
N LYS A 515 8.74 -1.69 -27.78
CA LYS A 515 9.64 -1.91 -26.64
C LYS A 515 9.69 -0.67 -25.75
N PRO A 516 9.80 -0.80 -24.41
CA PRO A 516 9.96 0.34 -23.53
C PRO A 516 11.36 0.96 -23.72
N ARG A 517 11.50 2.25 -23.45
CA ARG A 517 12.80 2.90 -23.33
C ARG A 517 13.43 2.63 -21.97
N LYS A 518 12.62 2.62 -20.91
CA LYS A 518 13.03 2.28 -19.54
C LYS A 518 12.04 1.27 -18.97
N GLN A 519 12.48 0.01 -18.95
CA GLN A 519 11.63 -1.11 -18.54
C GLN A 519 11.24 -1.04 -17.05
N PHE A 520 9.98 -1.27 -16.74
CA PHE A 520 9.53 -1.55 -15.38
C PHE A 520 9.79 -3.02 -15.04
N LYS A 521 10.44 -3.25 -13.89
CA LYS A 521 10.64 -4.60 -13.36
C LYS A 521 9.62 -4.88 -12.28
N VAL A 522 8.71 -5.81 -12.56
CA VAL A 522 7.78 -6.35 -11.58
C VAL A 522 8.57 -6.93 -10.40
N ASP A 523 8.15 -6.63 -9.19
CA ASP A 523 8.84 -7.03 -7.98
C ASP A 523 7.86 -7.58 -6.94
N PHE A 524 7.92 -8.89 -6.78
CA PHE A 524 7.15 -9.63 -5.80
C PHE A 524 8.06 -10.36 -4.79
N SER A 525 9.31 -9.94 -4.70
CA SER A 525 10.34 -10.63 -3.89
C SER A 525 9.97 -10.82 -2.41
N LYS A 526 9.05 -10.00 -1.89
CA LYS A 526 8.67 -9.99 -0.47
C LYS A 526 7.37 -10.75 -0.14
N ILE A 527 6.56 -11.09 -1.15
CA ILE A 527 5.18 -11.57 -0.94
C ILE A 527 4.89 -12.64 -1.99
N ASP A 528 4.22 -13.72 -1.59
CA ASP A 528 3.66 -14.71 -2.52
C ASP A 528 2.51 -14.07 -3.33
N ALA A 529 2.90 -13.26 -4.31
CA ALA A 529 1.96 -12.47 -5.10
C ALA A 529 1.01 -13.34 -5.93
N ASP A 530 1.42 -14.55 -6.29
CA ASP A 530 0.56 -15.48 -7.03
C ASP A 530 -0.70 -15.84 -6.23
N ILE A 531 -0.60 -15.93 -4.90
CA ILE A 531 -1.73 -16.18 -4.02
C ILE A 531 -2.68 -14.98 -4.01
N LEU A 532 -2.14 -13.74 -3.94
CA LEU A 532 -2.96 -12.52 -3.95
C LEU A 532 -3.56 -12.24 -5.33
N THR A 533 -2.84 -12.53 -6.39
CA THR A 533 -3.33 -12.31 -7.77
C THR A 533 -4.36 -13.36 -8.19
N ALA A 534 -4.29 -14.58 -7.68
CA ALA A 534 -5.34 -15.57 -7.87
C ALA A 534 -6.67 -15.12 -7.24
N SER A 535 -6.63 -14.45 -6.09
CA SER A 535 -7.81 -13.86 -5.45
C SER A 535 -8.27 -12.54 -6.09
N SER A 536 -7.44 -11.91 -6.92
CA SER A 536 -7.73 -10.63 -7.62
C SER A 536 -8.17 -10.86 -9.06
N SER A 537 -9.10 -11.80 -9.29
CA SER A 537 -9.60 -12.16 -10.62
C SER A 537 -10.42 -11.06 -11.31
N SER A 538 -10.89 -10.06 -10.57
CA SER A 538 -11.65 -8.92 -11.08
C SER A 538 -10.98 -7.59 -10.74
N LEU A 539 -11.27 -6.58 -11.56
CA LEU A 539 -10.81 -5.21 -11.32
C LEU A 539 -11.29 -4.66 -9.96
N LYS A 540 -12.49 -5.05 -9.52
CA LYS A 540 -13.05 -4.67 -8.21
C LYS A 540 -12.20 -5.23 -7.06
N ASN A 541 -11.77 -6.48 -7.17
CA ASN A 541 -10.93 -7.12 -6.15
C ASN A 541 -9.52 -6.50 -6.13
N LEU A 542 -8.96 -6.20 -7.31
CA LEU A 542 -7.68 -5.48 -7.40
C LEU A 542 -7.79 -4.09 -6.77
N ASP A 543 -8.86 -3.35 -7.03
CA ASP A 543 -9.10 -2.01 -6.50
C ASP A 543 -9.20 -2.02 -4.96
N SER A 544 -9.90 -3.02 -4.40
CA SER A 544 -9.97 -3.24 -2.95
C SER A 544 -8.60 -3.53 -2.36
N LEU A 545 -7.84 -4.43 -2.98
CA LEU A 545 -6.50 -4.80 -2.52
C LEU A 545 -5.52 -3.61 -2.55
N ILE A 546 -5.50 -2.85 -3.65
CA ILE A 546 -4.69 -1.64 -3.76
C ILE A 546 -5.06 -0.62 -2.68
N SER A 547 -6.36 -0.39 -2.47
CA SER A 547 -6.85 0.54 -1.44
C SER A 547 -6.48 0.14 -0.01
N GLU A 548 -6.29 -1.15 0.26
CA GLU A 548 -5.80 -1.63 1.55
C GLU A 548 -4.29 -1.44 1.73
N ILE A 549 -3.54 -1.61 0.62
CA ILE A 549 -2.08 -1.51 0.63
C ILE A 549 -1.63 -0.05 0.78
N GLU A 550 -2.22 0.85 -0.01
CA GLU A 550 -1.81 2.25 -0.04
C GLU A 550 -2.36 3.03 1.15
N SER A 551 -1.48 3.77 1.82
CA SER A 551 -1.89 4.71 2.86
C SER A 551 -2.74 5.83 2.24
N GLY A 552 -3.96 6.03 2.71
CA GLY A 552 -4.90 7.02 2.16
C GLY A 552 -5.97 6.44 1.25
N HIS A 553 -6.11 5.11 1.21
CA HIS A 553 -7.15 4.39 0.45
C HIS A 553 -7.21 4.77 -1.04
N ILE A 554 -6.04 5.01 -1.64
CA ILE A 554 -5.91 5.29 -3.07
C ILE A 554 -6.30 4.03 -3.85
N LYS A 555 -7.11 4.23 -4.89
CA LYS A 555 -7.61 3.16 -5.78
C LYS A 555 -6.83 3.11 -7.08
N VAL A 556 -7.03 2.05 -7.85
CA VAL A 556 -6.53 1.96 -9.24
C VAL A 556 -6.91 3.24 -10.01
N PRO A 557 -6.00 3.85 -10.80
CA PRO A 557 -6.26 5.10 -11.50
C PRO A 557 -7.56 5.08 -12.31
N VAL A 558 -8.34 6.16 -12.19
CA VAL A 558 -9.70 6.24 -12.78
C VAL A 558 -9.66 6.01 -14.29
N LEU A 559 -8.72 6.62 -15.01
CA LEU A 559 -8.61 6.46 -16.45
C LEU A 559 -8.26 5.02 -16.84
N LEU A 560 -7.35 4.37 -16.11
CA LEU A 560 -7.02 2.96 -16.35
C LEU A 560 -8.27 2.07 -16.20
N ARG A 561 -9.08 2.31 -15.15
CA ARG A 561 -10.35 1.57 -14.97
C ARG A 561 -11.32 1.81 -16.11
N GLN A 562 -11.47 3.04 -16.59
CA GLN A 562 -12.35 3.37 -17.70
C GLN A 562 -11.91 2.69 -19.00
N TYR A 563 -10.62 2.74 -19.33
CA TYR A 563 -10.10 2.07 -20.52
C TYR A 563 -10.25 0.54 -20.45
N ILE A 564 -10.01 -0.07 -19.30
CA ILE A 564 -10.25 -1.50 -19.08
C ILE A 564 -11.74 -1.85 -19.30
N ALA A 565 -12.65 -1.03 -18.81
CA ALA A 565 -14.09 -1.22 -19.01
C ALA A 565 -14.50 -1.14 -20.50
N LEU A 566 -13.78 -0.36 -21.31
CA LEU A 566 -13.95 -0.29 -22.77
C LEU A 566 -13.24 -1.42 -23.52
N ASN A 567 -12.67 -2.40 -22.80
CA ASN A 567 -11.89 -3.51 -23.37
C ASN A 567 -10.59 -3.07 -24.07
N ALA A 568 -10.00 -1.95 -23.66
CA ALA A 568 -8.69 -1.55 -24.12
C ALA A 568 -7.62 -2.55 -23.66
N LYS A 569 -6.56 -2.68 -24.45
CA LYS A 569 -5.39 -3.52 -24.17
C LYS A 569 -4.18 -2.66 -23.92
N ILE A 570 -3.30 -3.11 -23.03
CA ILE A 570 -1.97 -2.56 -22.86
C ILE A 570 -1.00 -3.44 -23.66
N ILE A 571 -0.02 -2.84 -24.32
CA ILE A 571 0.97 -3.55 -25.13
C ILE A 571 2.41 -3.38 -24.64
N CYS A 572 2.66 -2.41 -23.77
CA CYS A 572 4.00 -2.17 -23.21
C CYS A 572 3.91 -1.32 -21.94
N PHE A 573 4.87 -1.47 -21.03
CA PHE A 573 5.03 -0.60 -19.86
C PHE A 573 6.39 0.09 -19.87
N ASN A 574 6.43 1.40 -19.61
CA ASN A 574 7.64 2.22 -19.56
C ASN A 574 7.66 3.09 -18.30
N ILE A 575 8.84 3.37 -17.76
CA ILE A 575 9.00 4.39 -16.71
C ILE A 575 9.35 5.72 -17.39
N ASP A 576 8.56 6.77 -17.14
CA ASP A 576 8.85 8.12 -17.67
C ASP A 576 9.59 8.98 -16.65
N PRO A 577 10.92 9.21 -16.83
CA PRO A 577 11.70 10.06 -15.93
C PRO A 577 11.39 11.56 -16.10
N LYS A 578 10.73 11.96 -17.18
CA LYS A 578 10.31 13.36 -17.40
C LYS A 578 9.02 13.67 -16.63
N PHE A 579 8.25 12.65 -16.28
CA PHE A 579 6.96 12.72 -15.59
C PHE A 579 7.04 12.05 -14.21
N SER A 580 8.00 12.51 -13.40
CA SER A 580 8.23 12.06 -12.01
C SER A 580 8.41 10.55 -11.83
N ASP A 581 9.03 9.85 -12.80
CA ASP A 581 9.18 8.39 -12.83
C ASP A 581 7.81 7.64 -12.75
N SER A 582 6.75 8.21 -13.34
CA SER A 582 5.46 7.52 -13.51
C SER A 582 5.64 6.24 -14.33
N LEU A 583 4.73 5.30 -14.12
CA LEU A 583 4.67 4.08 -14.92
C LEU A 583 3.60 4.22 -15.99
N ASP A 584 4.01 4.32 -17.25
CA ASP A 584 3.11 4.49 -18.39
C ASP A 584 2.85 3.16 -19.08
N GLY A 585 1.58 2.79 -19.20
CA GLY A 585 1.12 1.72 -20.06
C GLY A 585 0.80 2.25 -21.46
N PHE A 586 1.37 1.65 -22.51
CA PHE A 586 0.95 1.94 -23.89
C PHE A 586 -0.39 1.26 -24.14
N LEU A 587 -1.42 2.05 -24.18
CA LEU A 587 -2.79 1.62 -24.38
C LEU A 587 -3.16 1.60 -25.87
N VAL A 588 -3.86 0.56 -26.28
CA VAL A 588 -4.51 0.45 -27.60
C VAL A 588 -5.95 0.00 -27.39
N LEU A 589 -6.90 0.80 -27.83
CA LEU A 589 -8.32 0.46 -27.89
C LEU A 589 -8.75 0.32 -29.36
N ASN A 590 -9.11 -0.87 -29.77
CA ASN A 590 -9.76 -1.08 -31.07
C ASN A 590 -11.26 -0.84 -30.90
N LEU A 591 -11.80 0.12 -31.63
CA LEU A 591 -13.21 0.55 -31.50
C LEU A 591 -14.21 -0.59 -31.76
N LYS A 592 -13.84 -1.58 -32.59
CA LYS A 592 -14.69 -2.76 -32.83
C LYS A 592 -14.84 -3.67 -31.60
N ASN A 593 -13.96 -3.54 -30.62
CA ASN A 593 -13.93 -4.39 -29.43
C ASN A 593 -14.62 -3.75 -28.22
N ILE A 594 -15.17 -2.54 -28.37
CA ILE A 594 -15.92 -1.87 -27.30
C ILE A 594 -17.20 -2.67 -27.02
N PRO A 595 -17.49 -3.01 -25.75
CA PRO A 595 -18.73 -3.69 -25.38
C PRO A 595 -19.98 -2.90 -25.77
N GLN A 596 -21.01 -3.59 -26.28
CA GLN A 596 -22.23 -2.97 -26.80
C GLN A 596 -22.97 -2.15 -25.73
N ASP A 597 -23.02 -2.66 -24.50
CA ASP A 597 -23.65 -1.94 -23.37
C ASP A 597 -22.92 -0.62 -23.03
N MET A 598 -21.62 -0.54 -23.28
CA MET A 598 -20.84 0.69 -23.10
C MET A 598 -21.10 1.68 -24.23
N LEU A 599 -21.22 1.20 -25.48
CA LEU A 599 -21.63 2.03 -26.61
C LEU A 599 -23.02 2.61 -26.39
N GLU A 600 -23.98 1.82 -25.92
CA GLU A 600 -25.34 2.28 -25.61
C GLU A 600 -25.35 3.31 -24.48
N LYS A 601 -24.56 3.14 -23.42
CA LYS A 601 -24.43 4.14 -22.35
C LYS A 601 -23.85 5.46 -22.83
N LEU A 602 -22.87 5.40 -23.73
CA LEU A 602 -22.24 6.59 -24.32
C LEU A 602 -23.14 7.20 -25.42
N GLY A 603 -23.87 6.37 -26.15
CA GLY A 603 -24.66 6.75 -27.34
C GLY A 603 -26.14 7.00 -27.10
N LYS A 604 -26.69 6.80 -25.90
CA LYS A 604 -28.15 6.95 -25.62
C LYS A 604 -28.78 8.31 -25.97
N ASN A 605 -27.98 9.26 -26.48
CA ASN A 605 -28.43 10.58 -26.90
C ASN A 605 -27.73 11.07 -28.20
N PHE A 606 -27.30 10.17 -29.09
CA PHE A 606 -26.82 10.49 -30.44
C PHE A 606 -27.97 10.40 -31.45
#